data_4bc646b13e9f6cc62852dddd87e87b39
#
_entry.id   4bc646b13e9f6cc62852dddd87e87b39
#
_cell.length_a   1.000
_cell.length_b   1.000
_cell.length_c   1.000
_cell.angle_alpha   90.00
_cell.angle_beta   90.00
_cell.angle_gamma   90.00
#
_symmetry.space_group_name_H-M   'P 1'
#
loop_
_entity.id
_entity.type
_entity.pdbx_description
1 polymer ?
#
loop_
_entity_poly.entity_id
_entity_poly.type
_entity_poly.pdbx_seq_one_letter_code
_entity_poly.pdbx_strand_id
1 'polypeptide(L)'
;MKKVVFTFGRYNPPTLGHAELIMYAVKLAHRTGAEHRIYTSQSHDPSKNPLAPRQKMSFLRQIFPGVNFVDDPHMKTAFAICKKLADEGYEDVTFVVG
;
A
#
# COMPACT_ATOMS: atom_id res chain seq x y z
N MET A 1 -2.50 -19.02 -11.58
CA MET A 1 -3.43 -18.15 -10.78
C MET A 1 -2.75 -16.81 -10.51
N LYS A 2 -3.44 -15.72 -10.78
CA LYS A 2 -2.91 -14.39 -10.55
C LYS A 2 -3.27 -13.95 -9.13
N LYS A 3 -2.25 -13.67 -8.32
CA LYS A 3 -2.42 -13.35 -6.89
C LYS A 3 -1.79 -12.01 -6.56
N VAL A 4 -2.38 -11.28 -5.61
CA VAL A 4 -1.84 -10.02 -5.12
C VAL A 4 -2.08 -9.89 -3.61
N VAL A 5 -1.07 -9.34 -2.92
CA VAL A 5 -1.16 -8.95 -1.52
C VAL A 5 -1.07 -7.42 -1.48
N PHE A 6 -1.99 -6.76 -0.77
CA PHE A 6 -1.95 -5.31 -0.68
C PHE A 6 -2.18 -4.83 0.74
N THR A 7 -1.71 -3.62 1.00
CA THR A 7 -2.04 -2.86 2.20
C THR A 7 -2.57 -1.50 1.79
N PHE A 8 -3.25 -0.82 2.71
CA PHE A 8 -3.76 0.52 2.47
C PHE A 8 -3.65 1.32 3.76
N GLY A 9 -2.98 2.49 3.70
CA GLY A 9 -2.79 3.32 4.87
C GLY A 9 -2.33 4.72 4.52
N ARG A 10 -2.30 5.59 5.53
CA ARG A 10 -1.88 6.98 5.35
C ARG A 10 -0.35 7.11 5.24
N TYR A 11 0.39 6.40 6.07
CA TYR A 11 1.86 6.47 6.14
C TYR A 11 2.36 7.92 6.24
N ASN A 12 1.68 8.74 7.06
CA ASN A 12 1.96 10.18 7.11
C ASN A 12 2.00 10.69 8.55
N PRO A 13 3.17 10.76 9.20
CA PRO A 13 4.42 10.22 8.68
C PRO A 13 4.50 8.70 8.83
N PRO A 14 5.39 8.02 8.09
CA PRO A 14 5.61 6.59 8.27
C PRO A 14 6.15 6.31 9.68
N THR A 15 5.67 5.23 10.28
CA THR A 15 6.09 4.80 11.62
C THR A 15 6.72 3.41 11.55
N LEU A 16 7.30 2.97 12.67
CA LEU A 16 7.86 1.62 12.77
C LEU A 16 6.79 0.54 12.53
N GLY A 17 5.57 0.77 13.03
CA GLY A 17 4.46 -0.14 12.77
C GLY A 17 4.12 -0.23 11.28
N HIS A 18 4.20 0.88 10.56
CA HIS A 18 4.01 0.89 9.11
C HIS A 18 5.12 0.10 8.41
N ALA A 19 6.36 0.23 8.86
CA ALA A 19 7.47 -0.52 8.30
C ALA A 19 7.25 -2.02 8.47
N GLU A 20 6.83 -2.46 9.64
CA GLU A 20 6.53 -3.86 9.91
C GLU A 20 5.41 -4.38 9.02
N LEU A 21 4.36 -3.59 8.83
CA LEU A 21 3.22 -3.94 7.97
C LEU A 21 3.66 -4.12 6.51
N ILE A 22 4.43 -3.17 6.00
CA ILE A 22 4.93 -3.21 4.63
C ILE A 22 5.81 -4.44 4.42
N MET A 23 6.75 -4.68 5.33
CA MET A 23 7.65 -5.82 5.21
C MET A 23 6.90 -7.15 5.31
N TYR A 24 5.89 -7.22 6.18
CA TYR A 24 5.07 -8.42 6.28
C TYR A 24 4.34 -8.71 4.97
N ALA A 25 3.74 -7.68 4.36
CA ALA A 25 3.00 -7.84 3.11
C ALA A 25 3.92 -8.27 1.96
N VAL A 26 5.11 -7.66 1.86
CA VAL A 26 6.09 -8.00 0.84
C VAL A 26 6.57 -9.44 0.99
N LYS A 27 6.89 -9.85 2.21
CA LYS A 27 7.35 -11.22 2.49
C LYS A 27 6.25 -12.24 2.22
N LEU A 28 5.02 -11.92 2.59
CA LEU A 28 3.88 -12.82 2.33
C LEU A 28 3.67 -13.00 0.84
N ALA A 29 3.73 -11.91 0.08
CA ALA A 29 3.60 -11.96 -1.37
C ALA A 29 4.69 -12.83 -1.99
N HIS A 30 5.94 -12.61 -1.59
CA HIS A 30 7.07 -13.38 -2.10
C HIS A 30 6.91 -14.88 -1.79
N ARG A 31 6.53 -15.20 -0.55
CA ARG A 31 6.40 -16.59 -0.11
C ARG A 31 5.27 -17.33 -0.82
N THR A 32 4.20 -16.63 -1.19
CA THR A 32 3.04 -17.24 -1.83
C THR A 32 3.04 -17.11 -3.36
N GLY A 33 4.08 -16.51 -3.93
CA GLY A 33 4.16 -16.30 -5.37
C GLY A 33 3.21 -15.23 -5.88
N ALA A 34 2.84 -14.28 -5.02
CA ALA A 34 1.93 -13.19 -5.35
C ALA A 34 2.69 -11.89 -5.64
N GLU A 35 2.03 -10.98 -6.35
CA GLU A 35 2.50 -9.61 -6.46
C GLU A 35 2.16 -8.86 -5.18
N HIS A 36 2.84 -7.73 -4.92
CA HIS A 36 2.49 -6.88 -3.79
C HIS A 36 2.20 -5.47 -4.27
N ARG A 37 1.28 -4.79 -3.59
CA ARG A 37 0.97 -3.37 -3.82
C ARG A 37 0.73 -2.70 -2.48
N ILE A 38 1.43 -1.60 -2.24
CA ILE A 38 1.29 -0.81 -1.02
C ILE A 38 0.58 0.49 -1.40
N TYR A 39 -0.72 0.55 -1.12
CA TYR A 39 -1.53 1.72 -1.44
C TYR A 39 -1.44 2.75 -0.33
N THR A 40 -1.21 4.01 -0.72
CA THR A 40 -1.16 5.11 0.22
C THR A 40 -2.36 6.02 0.03
N SER A 41 -2.90 6.52 1.15
CA SER A 41 -4.01 7.46 1.14
C SER A 41 -3.55 8.82 0.63
N GLN A 42 -4.38 9.47 -0.18
CA GLN A 42 -4.13 10.81 -0.70
C GLN A 42 -4.59 11.93 0.25
N SER A 43 -5.23 11.59 1.37
CA SER A 43 -5.73 12.61 2.28
C SER A 43 -4.58 13.45 2.84
N HIS A 44 -4.78 14.77 2.89
CA HIS A 44 -3.81 15.70 3.42
C HIS A 44 -4.50 16.72 4.31
N ASP A 45 -4.26 16.60 5.61
CA ASP A 45 -4.70 17.55 6.63
C ASP A 45 -3.44 17.99 7.38
N PRO A 46 -3.00 19.25 7.25
CA PRO A 46 -1.73 19.69 7.85
C PRO A 46 -1.63 19.45 9.36
N SER A 47 -2.75 19.40 10.07
CA SER A 47 -2.74 19.13 11.51
C SER A 47 -2.56 17.65 11.85
N LYS A 48 -2.94 16.74 10.94
CA LYS A 48 -2.89 15.30 11.16
C LYS A 48 -1.87 14.61 10.26
N ASN A 49 -1.69 15.13 9.06
CA ASN A 49 -0.81 14.55 8.03
C ASN A 49 0.23 15.61 7.64
N PRO A 50 1.38 15.65 8.33
CA PRO A 50 2.36 16.73 8.13
C PRO A 50 2.99 16.76 6.75
N LEU A 51 2.97 15.62 6.03
CA LEU A 51 3.59 15.54 4.71
C LEU A 51 2.52 15.65 3.61
N ALA A 52 2.81 16.45 2.57
CA ALA A 52 2.00 16.43 1.35
C ALA A 52 2.15 15.06 0.66
N PRO A 53 1.13 14.62 -0.11
CA PRO A 53 1.21 13.28 -0.75
C PRO A 53 2.48 13.03 -1.55
N ARG A 54 2.97 14.02 -2.28
CA ARG A 54 4.20 13.87 -3.07
C ARG A 54 5.42 13.68 -2.18
N GLN A 55 5.52 14.44 -1.09
CA GLN A 55 6.62 14.33 -0.12
C GLN A 55 6.58 12.95 0.55
N LYS A 56 5.41 12.50 0.93
CA LYS A 56 5.21 11.18 1.53
C LYS A 56 5.69 10.07 0.60
N MET A 57 5.31 10.11 -0.67
CA MET A 57 5.72 9.10 -1.64
C MET A 57 7.23 9.08 -1.85
N SER A 58 7.84 10.27 -1.96
CA SER A 58 9.29 10.37 -2.10
C SER A 58 10.01 9.75 -0.89
N PHE A 59 9.53 10.05 0.30
CA PHE A 59 10.09 9.54 1.55
C PHE A 59 9.99 8.02 1.64
N LEU A 60 8.81 7.48 1.32
CA LEU A 60 8.57 6.04 1.36
C LEU A 60 9.47 5.29 0.37
N ARG A 61 9.63 5.83 -0.83
CA ARG A 61 10.49 5.20 -1.84
C ARG A 61 11.96 5.20 -1.46
N GLN A 62 12.39 6.20 -0.70
CA GLN A 62 13.76 6.25 -0.19
C GLN A 62 14.00 5.24 0.92
N ILE A 63 13.01 5.07 1.82
CA ILE A 63 13.13 4.14 2.94
C ILE A 63 13.00 2.69 2.49
N PHE A 64 12.11 2.42 1.53
CA PHE A 64 11.79 1.07 1.08
C PHE A 64 12.01 0.94 -0.43
N PRO A 65 13.27 0.93 -0.89
CA PRO A 65 13.55 0.75 -2.31
C PRO A 65 13.09 -0.64 -2.77
N GLY A 66 12.50 -0.70 -3.96
CA GLY A 66 12.00 -1.96 -4.51
C GLY A 66 10.59 -2.34 -4.11
N VAL A 67 9.96 -1.59 -3.20
CA VAL A 67 8.57 -1.80 -2.82
C VAL A 67 7.66 -1.05 -3.80
N ASN A 68 6.60 -1.72 -4.24
CA ASN A 68 5.65 -1.14 -5.19
C ASN A 68 4.59 -0.31 -4.45
N PHE A 69 4.86 0.97 -4.29
CA PHE A 69 3.91 1.93 -3.71
C PHE A 69 2.97 2.43 -4.81
N VAL A 70 1.68 2.44 -4.52
CA VAL A 70 0.65 2.93 -5.44
C VAL A 70 -0.02 4.16 -4.84
N ASP A 71 0.00 5.25 -5.59
CA ASP A 71 -0.53 6.54 -5.19
C ASP A 71 -1.67 6.91 -6.15
N ASP A 72 -2.83 6.28 -5.97
CA ASP A 72 -3.98 6.44 -6.86
C ASP A 72 -5.07 7.23 -6.12
N PRO A 73 -5.40 8.45 -6.59
CA PRO A 73 -6.40 9.29 -5.92
C PRO A 73 -7.82 8.70 -5.95
N HIS A 74 -8.07 7.72 -6.81
CA HIS A 74 -9.38 7.06 -6.89
C HIS A 74 -9.51 5.89 -5.92
N MET A 75 -8.40 5.42 -5.38
CA MET A 75 -8.39 4.29 -4.44
C MET A 75 -8.47 4.81 -3.01
N LYS A 76 -9.70 5.13 -2.58
CA LYS A 76 -9.94 5.77 -1.28
C LYS A 76 -10.35 4.80 -0.18
N THR A 77 -10.66 3.56 -0.53
CA THR A 77 -11.06 2.53 0.43
C THR A 77 -10.45 1.19 0.04
N ALA A 78 -10.31 0.29 1.02
CA ALA A 78 -9.86 -1.06 0.75
C ALA A 78 -10.84 -1.80 -0.17
N PHE A 79 -12.13 -1.52 -0.04
CA PHE A 79 -13.14 -2.12 -0.89
C PHE A 79 -12.95 -1.75 -2.36
N ALA A 80 -12.69 -0.46 -2.64
CA ALA A 80 -12.43 0.01 -3.99
C ALA A 80 -11.19 -0.65 -4.59
N ILE A 81 -10.15 -0.83 -3.77
CA ILE A 81 -8.92 -1.51 -4.19
C ILE A 81 -9.20 -2.97 -4.55
N CYS A 82 -9.93 -3.68 -3.70
CA CYS A 82 -10.30 -5.08 -3.97
C CYS A 82 -11.06 -5.21 -5.28
N LYS A 83 -12.02 -4.32 -5.52
CA LYS A 83 -12.81 -4.34 -6.75
C LYS A 83 -11.93 -4.10 -7.97
N LYS A 84 -11.04 -3.12 -7.89
CA LYS A 84 -10.12 -2.82 -8.99
C LYS A 84 -9.21 -4.00 -9.29
N LEU A 85 -8.65 -4.64 -8.26
CA LEU A 85 -7.77 -5.77 -8.44
C LEU A 85 -8.51 -6.96 -9.06
N ALA A 86 -9.74 -7.22 -8.63
CA ALA A 86 -10.57 -8.26 -9.24
C ALA A 86 -10.81 -7.96 -10.73
N ASP A 87 -11.09 -6.70 -11.07
CA ASP A 87 -11.29 -6.27 -12.45
C ASP A 87 -10.02 -6.42 -13.30
N GLU A 88 -8.84 -6.34 -12.68
CA GLU A 88 -7.56 -6.56 -13.36
C GLU A 88 -7.23 -8.04 -13.56
N GLY A 89 -8.09 -8.95 -13.08
CA GLY A 89 -7.93 -10.38 -13.27
C GLY A 89 -7.25 -11.12 -12.12
N TYR A 90 -7.05 -10.47 -10.97
CA TYR A 90 -6.50 -11.18 -9.81
C TYR A 90 -7.56 -12.09 -9.21
N GLU A 91 -7.20 -13.38 -9.07
CA GLU A 91 -8.09 -14.40 -8.53
C GLU A 91 -7.98 -14.56 -7.02
N ASP A 92 -6.81 -14.21 -6.47
CA ASP A 92 -6.55 -14.26 -5.04
C ASP A 92 -6.06 -12.89 -4.60
N VAL A 93 -6.88 -12.20 -3.80
CA VAL A 93 -6.59 -10.84 -3.30
C VAL A 93 -6.53 -10.90 -1.79
N THR A 94 -5.36 -10.62 -1.22
CA THR A 94 -5.15 -10.61 0.22
C THR A 94 -4.91 -9.20 0.71
N PHE A 95 -5.71 -8.76 1.69
CA PHE A 95 -5.56 -7.46 2.32
C PHE A 95 -4.93 -7.63 3.69
N VAL A 96 -3.74 -7.05 3.88
CA VAL A 96 -3.01 -7.13 5.15
C VAL A 96 -3.27 -5.86 5.95
N VAL A 97 -3.70 -6.02 7.19
CA VAL A 97 -4.00 -4.93 8.12
C VAL A 97 -3.11 -5.03 9.35
N GLY A 98 -2.81 -3.86 9.92
CA GLY A 98 -2.00 -3.78 11.13
C GLY A 98 -2.79 -3.99 12.40
#